data_6b4e1617a1fa32aa82d65e5790675451
#
_entry.id   6b4e1617a1fa32aa82d65e5790675451
#
_cell.length_a   1.000
_cell.length_b   1.000
_cell.length_c   1.000
_cell.angle_alpha   90.00
_cell.angle_beta   90.00
_cell.angle_gamma   90.00
#
_symmetry.space_group_name_H-M   'P 1'
#
loop_
_entity.id
_entity.type
_entity.pdbx_description
1 polymer ?
#
loop_
_entity_poly.entity_id
_entity_poly.type
_entity_poly.pdbx_seq_one_letter_code
_entity_poly.pdbx_strand_id
1 'polypeptide(L)'
;MNAGNPMRLALSHYLRTLRERDEFDRLLPELLTQMGYVPLVKPKAGVRQFGVDFPAAGRSSVDGVDELLLFVIKQGDIGRRTWSGDPNAVRESIEEVIDVWLASHVPPEYKDHRKVIVVATTGDLGQDAQPNWAGFATRHPQLRFEFWGADKVSDLVETHLLNEHLFDGQDRADLRKALVMGADSDYRFDHLCRLMLRQLGIALDGQLSEAGARQTVPVLLKALRRVHLAALVCSHWIDSESERRQALWVMERTLLWSFHRAVLQSLQERQDVQEVIREIWRSYLQAASRYYDAVAAHVRVKDGLSGYTREGAEYSVLLLEQVGLLASIGLSAALAEPGQDDAWRARSSEFATALAAMLRNHEAAASPRMDAQVIDICLALVLFIQTGQHNVARRWSAEITRRLNFVFMLGRMFPVGTDSFDDLVELDVHGTDEFKGLTRRYSWLLATMGSWCATLGQDSAYENLAENHANAYPDVGSQLWHPTADWPSTWYFEAAQHGSGSTEAPYPLPASAQALRDRIAQFNATGRLRWEENSPALAIGMWPLDFIACRHFRTPVPASMWYYLDSKPSHGIEQNSGTAVPPSQDPDD
;
A
#
# COMPACT_ATOMS: atom_id res chain seq x y z
N MET A 1 7.63 -5.20 -20.44
CA MET A 1 8.82 -4.74 -19.70
C MET A 1 8.71 -5.33 -18.33
N ASN A 2 9.71 -6.09 -17.87
CA ASN A 2 9.73 -6.57 -16.49
C ASN A 2 9.73 -5.35 -15.58
N ALA A 3 8.64 -5.13 -14.85
CA ALA A 3 8.64 -4.23 -13.72
C ALA A 3 9.74 -4.74 -12.79
N GLY A 4 10.81 -3.95 -12.60
CA GLY A 4 11.94 -4.35 -11.78
C GLY A 4 11.43 -4.81 -10.41
N ASN A 5 12.06 -5.82 -9.83
CA ASN A 5 11.72 -6.35 -8.52
C ASN A 5 11.67 -5.18 -7.50
N PRO A 6 10.49 -4.85 -6.91
CA PRO A 6 10.36 -3.67 -6.04
C PRO A 6 11.23 -3.78 -4.79
N MET A 7 11.48 -5.00 -4.34
CA MET A 7 12.39 -5.27 -3.22
C MET A 7 13.80 -4.78 -3.54
N ARG A 8 14.32 -5.12 -4.72
CA ARG A 8 15.65 -4.70 -5.17
C ARG A 8 15.75 -3.18 -5.29
N LEU A 9 14.70 -2.54 -5.86
CA LEU A 9 14.65 -1.09 -5.97
C LEU A 9 14.62 -0.41 -4.60
N ALA A 10 13.79 -0.92 -3.69
CA ALA A 10 13.70 -0.41 -2.33
C ALA A 10 15.01 -0.60 -1.55
N LEU A 11 15.68 -1.74 -1.71
CA LEU A 11 16.99 -2.01 -1.13
C LEU A 11 18.04 -1.04 -1.67
N SER A 12 18.13 -0.86 -2.99
CA SER A 12 19.07 0.06 -3.61
C SER A 12 18.86 1.49 -3.11
N HIS A 13 17.60 1.96 -3.08
CA HIS A 13 17.26 3.28 -2.55
C HIS A 13 17.53 3.42 -1.05
N TYR A 14 17.31 2.36 -0.26
CA TYR A 14 17.66 2.36 1.17
C TYR A 14 19.16 2.44 1.37
N LEU A 15 19.96 1.61 0.66
CA LEU A 15 21.41 1.59 0.75
C LEU A 15 22.03 2.97 0.47
N ARG A 16 21.50 3.70 -0.54
CA ARG A 16 21.92 5.07 -0.87
C ARG A 16 21.73 6.08 0.26
N THR A 17 20.84 5.80 1.23
CA THR A 17 20.61 6.65 2.41
C THR A 17 21.54 6.34 3.58
N LEU A 18 22.28 5.24 3.53
CA LEU A 18 23.18 4.85 4.61
C LEU A 18 24.42 5.73 4.63
N ARG A 19 24.87 6.06 5.84
CA ARG A 19 26.17 6.67 6.06
C ARG A 19 27.24 5.59 5.99
N GLU A 20 28.45 5.96 5.57
CA GLU A 20 29.62 5.08 5.57
C GLU A 20 29.87 4.49 6.95
N ARG A 21 29.90 5.37 7.98
CA ARG A 21 30.16 4.98 9.37
C ARG A 21 28.88 4.69 10.14
N ASP A 22 28.97 3.70 11.00
CA ASP A 22 27.91 3.26 11.93
C ASP A 22 26.68 2.63 11.25
N GLU A 23 26.61 2.62 9.91
CA GLU A 23 25.49 2.05 9.16
C GLU A 23 25.96 1.07 8.09
N PHE A 24 26.62 1.54 7.03
CA PHE A 24 27.08 0.68 5.94
C PHE A 24 28.24 -0.21 6.35
N ASP A 25 29.17 0.30 7.18
CA ASP A 25 30.29 -0.44 7.78
C ASP A 25 29.83 -1.53 8.77
N ARG A 26 28.59 -1.45 9.29
CA ARG A 26 27.98 -2.53 10.11
C ARG A 26 27.21 -3.54 9.27
N LEU A 27 26.56 -3.08 8.20
CA LEU A 27 25.80 -3.96 7.31
C LEU A 27 26.69 -4.96 6.58
N LEU A 28 27.84 -4.52 6.06
CA LEU A 28 28.72 -5.37 5.26
C LEU A 28 29.29 -6.58 6.01
N PRO A 29 29.81 -6.48 7.26
CA PRO A 29 30.23 -7.64 8.02
C PRO A 29 29.09 -8.62 8.33
N GLU A 30 27.89 -8.14 8.59
CA GLU A 30 26.70 -8.98 8.81
C GLU A 30 26.36 -9.75 7.53
N LEU A 31 26.32 -9.06 6.38
CA LEU A 31 26.10 -9.65 5.06
C LEU A 31 27.12 -10.75 4.77
N LEU A 32 28.41 -10.48 4.99
CA LEU A 32 29.49 -11.44 4.78
C LEU A 32 29.34 -12.67 5.66
N THR A 33 28.95 -12.49 6.91
CA THR A 33 28.70 -13.62 7.83
C THR A 33 27.59 -14.53 7.28
N GLN A 34 26.53 -13.97 6.73
CA GLN A 34 25.45 -14.76 6.09
C GLN A 34 25.92 -15.42 4.77
N MET A 35 26.90 -14.84 4.10
CA MET A 35 27.55 -15.43 2.91
C MET A 35 28.59 -16.51 3.25
N GLY A 36 28.84 -16.77 4.53
CA GLY A 36 29.81 -17.77 4.99
C GLY A 36 31.24 -17.25 5.13
N TYR A 37 31.46 -15.93 5.08
CA TYR A 37 32.75 -15.31 5.38
C TYR A 37 32.84 -14.93 6.87
N VAL A 38 34.06 -14.94 7.40
CA VAL A 38 34.36 -14.54 8.78
C VAL A 38 35.03 -13.17 8.76
N PRO A 39 34.40 -12.08 9.19
CA PRO A 39 35.06 -10.80 9.39
C PRO A 39 36.11 -10.92 10.50
N LEU A 40 37.37 -10.59 10.18
CA LEU A 40 38.48 -10.79 11.09
C LEU A 40 38.60 -9.66 12.13
N VAL A 41 38.20 -8.47 11.77
CA VAL A 41 38.20 -7.28 12.63
C VAL A 41 36.92 -6.50 12.38
N LYS A 42 36.32 -5.96 13.44
CA LYS A 42 35.22 -5.01 13.29
C LYS A 42 35.76 -3.63 12.92
N PRO A 43 35.12 -2.89 12.00
CA PRO A 43 35.50 -1.52 11.69
C PRO A 43 35.61 -0.68 12.96
N LYS A 44 36.74 0.03 13.15
CA LYS A 44 36.96 0.91 14.32
C LYS A 44 37.22 2.33 13.86
N ALA A 45 36.46 3.27 14.35
CA ALA A 45 36.70 4.68 14.12
C ALA A 45 37.97 5.16 14.87
N GLY A 46 38.81 5.99 14.20
CA GLY A 46 39.93 6.66 14.84
C GLY A 46 41.26 5.87 14.92
N VAL A 47 41.30 4.65 14.38
CA VAL A 47 42.54 3.87 14.24
C VAL A 47 42.98 3.88 12.79
N ARG A 48 44.30 4.14 12.51
CA ARG A 48 44.84 4.06 11.15
C ARG A 48 44.74 2.62 10.66
N GLN A 49 44.02 2.39 9.55
CA GLN A 49 43.69 1.06 9.04
C GLN A 49 44.43 0.72 7.74
N PHE A 50 45.34 1.58 7.31
CA PHE A 50 46.17 1.37 6.12
C PHE A 50 45.37 1.00 4.87
N GLY A 51 44.30 1.75 4.63
CA GLY A 51 43.42 1.62 3.48
C GLY A 51 42.37 0.51 3.58
N VAL A 52 42.48 -0.44 4.53
CA VAL A 52 41.49 -1.53 4.73
C VAL A 52 40.56 -1.19 5.87
N ASP A 53 39.27 -0.99 5.61
CA ASP A 53 38.29 -0.74 6.65
C ASP A 53 38.02 -1.99 7.50
N PHE A 54 37.95 -3.16 6.87
CA PHE A 54 37.99 -4.46 7.55
C PHE A 54 38.32 -5.59 6.56
N PRO A 55 39.04 -6.63 7.01
CA PRO A 55 39.28 -7.86 6.27
C PRO A 55 38.28 -8.95 6.65
N ALA A 56 37.93 -9.83 5.69
CA ALA A 56 37.12 -11.02 5.91
C ALA A 56 37.68 -12.22 5.18
N ALA A 57 37.73 -13.40 5.82
CA ALA A 57 38.21 -14.64 5.24
C ALA A 57 37.05 -15.61 5.00
N GLY A 58 37.08 -16.35 3.89
CA GLY A 58 36.05 -17.33 3.57
C GLY A 58 36.36 -18.07 2.28
N ARG A 59 35.37 -18.83 1.82
CA ARG A 59 35.47 -19.62 0.60
C ARG A 59 34.54 -19.05 -0.47
N SER A 60 35.10 -18.76 -1.62
CA SER A 60 34.36 -18.24 -2.77
C SER A 60 33.27 -19.22 -3.20
N SER A 61 32.04 -18.73 -3.31
CA SER A 61 30.89 -19.51 -3.81
C SER A 61 30.97 -19.81 -5.32
N VAL A 62 31.86 -19.11 -6.05
CA VAL A 62 31.98 -19.23 -7.51
C VAL A 62 32.87 -20.38 -7.91
N ASP A 63 34.03 -20.51 -7.27
CA ASP A 63 35.08 -21.47 -7.64
C ASP A 63 35.60 -22.29 -6.47
N GLY A 64 35.09 -22.07 -5.25
CA GLY A 64 35.45 -22.83 -4.07
C GLY A 64 36.90 -22.58 -3.55
N VAL A 65 37.53 -21.49 -3.99
CA VAL A 65 38.88 -21.11 -3.55
C VAL A 65 38.78 -20.32 -2.25
N ASP A 66 39.71 -20.59 -1.32
CA ASP A 66 39.83 -19.82 -0.08
C ASP A 66 40.37 -18.42 -0.38
N GLU A 67 39.66 -17.38 0.08
CA GLU A 67 40.01 -15.99 -0.23
C GLU A 67 39.94 -15.08 0.99
N LEU A 68 40.77 -14.04 0.92
CA LEU A 68 40.82 -12.95 1.89
C LEU A 68 40.33 -11.68 1.19
N LEU A 69 39.16 -11.23 1.58
CA LEU A 69 38.52 -10.00 1.09
C LEU A 69 39.04 -8.81 1.91
N LEU A 70 39.46 -7.75 1.23
CA LEU A 70 39.97 -6.51 1.83
C LEU A 70 39.04 -5.38 1.43
N PHE A 71 38.22 -4.92 2.36
CA PHE A 71 37.20 -3.91 2.08
C PHE A 71 37.76 -2.49 2.19
N VAL A 72 37.46 -1.69 1.15
CA VAL A 72 37.62 -0.23 1.10
C VAL A 72 36.22 0.34 0.97
N ILE A 73 35.71 0.97 2.04
CA ILE A 73 34.34 1.47 2.10
C ILE A 73 34.33 2.95 1.74
N LYS A 74 33.32 3.35 0.95
CA LYS A 74 33.07 4.75 0.58
C LYS A 74 31.58 5.04 0.62
N GLN A 75 31.24 6.32 0.70
CA GLN A 75 29.85 6.79 0.66
C GLN A 75 29.53 7.45 -0.68
N GLY A 76 28.37 7.14 -1.25
CA GLY A 76 27.83 7.78 -2.46
C GLY A 76 28.51 7.34 -3.74
N ASP A 77 28.24 8.04 -4.84
CA ASP A 77 28.74 7.71 -6.16
C ASP A 77 30.25 7.98 -6.30
N ILE A 78 30.95 7.07 -6.94
CA ILE A 78 32.38 7.20 -7.22
C ILE A 78 32.57 7.74 -8.63
N GLY A 79 32.68 9.05 -8.74
CA GLY A 79 33.06 9.75 -9.95
C GLY A 79 34.59 9.98 -10.02
N ARG A 80 35.04 10.69 -11.07
CA ARG A 80 36.45 10.98 -11.30
C ARG A 80 37.14 11.66 -10.10
N ARG A 81 36.44 12.55 -9.40
CA ARG A 81 36.98 13.31 -8.26
C ARG A 81 37.13 12.45 -7.00
N THR A 82 36.16 11.58 -6.73
CA THR A 82 36.23 10.62 -5.62
C THR A 82 37.13 9.43 -5.91
N TRP A 83 37.40 9.17 -7.18
CA TRP A 83 38.35 8.15 -7.59
C TRP A 83 39.80 8.54 -7.23
N SER A 84 40.24 9.74 -7.53
CA SER A 84 41.64 10.19 -7.30
C SER A 84 41.68 11.72 -7.14
N GLY A 85 42.59 12.20 -6.30
CA GLY A 85 42.83 13.63 -6.09
C GLY A 85 42.51 14.16 -4.70
N ASP A 86 42.11 13.29 -3.77
CA ASP A 86 41.94 13.56 -2.35
C ASP A 86 42.69 12.46 -1.55
N PRO A 87 43.32 12.76 -0.42
CA PRO A 87 43.99 11.74 0.41
C PRO A 87 43.10 10.56 0.83
N ASN A 88 41.77 10.76 0.85
CA ASN A 88 40.80 9.73 1.15
C ASN A 88 40.14 9.14 -0.11
N ALA A 89 40.63 9.44 -1.31
CA ALA A 89 40.06 8.93 -2.54
C ALA A 89 40.27 7.40 -2.67
N VAL A 90 39.46 6.76 -3.53
CA VAL A 90 39.47 5.30 -3.68
C VAL A 90 40.84 4.76 -4.08
N ARG A 91 41.46 5.39 -5.07
CA ARG A 91 42.76 4.95 -5.61
C ARG A 91 43.85 4.99 -4.55
N GLU A 92 43.97 6.09 -3.84
CA GLU A 92 44.97 6.30 -2.79
C GLU A 92 44.77 5.29 -1.64
N SER A 93 43.50 5.00 -1.28
CA SER A 93 43.20 3.93 -0.30
C SER A 93 43.62 2.55 -0.80
N ILE A 94 43.37 2.21 -2.07
CA ILE A 94 43.78 0.92 -2.64
C ILE A 94 45.30 0.82 -2.74
N GLU A 95 46.00 1.89 -3.11
CA GLU A 95 47.48 1.93 -3.13
C GLU A 95 48.05 1.70 -1.71
N GLU A 96 47.46 2.28 -0.66
CA GLU A 96 47.86 2.00 0.74
C GLU A 96 47.59 0.53 1.13
N VAL A 97 46.51 -0.09 0.65
CA VAL A 97 46.25 -1.53 0.83
C VAL A 97 47.37 -2.35 0.20
N ILE A 98 47.78 -2.02 -1.03
CA ILE A 98 48.80 -2.77 -1.77
C ILE A 98 50.19 -2.59 -1.13
N ASP A 99 50.58 -1.34 -0.88
CA ASP A 99 51.96 -1.00 -0.46
C ASP A 99 52.22 -1.30 1.01
N VAL A 100 51.21 -1.20 1.87
CA VAL A 100 51.39 -1.31 3.32
C VAL A 100 50.69 -2.55 3.87
N TRP A 101 49.38 -2.69 3.65
CA TRP A 101 48.59 -3.72 4.32
C TRP A 101 48.99 -5.13 3.83
N LEU A 102 49.05 -5.36 2.52
CA LEU A 102 49.44 -6.65 1.94
C LEU A 102 50.88 -7.01 2.26
N ALA A 103 51.77 -6.03 2.40
CA ALA A 103 53.17 -6.26 2.69
C ALA A 103 53.45 -6.66 4.15
N SER A 104 52.67 -6.14 5.12
CA SER A 104 53.03 -6.25 6.54
C SER A 104 51.88 -6.65 7.50
N HIS A 105 50.64 -6.70 7.06
CA HIS A 105 49.47 -6.92 7.93
C HIS A 105 48.69 -8.21 7.64
N VAL A 106 49.07 -8.99 6.61
CA VAL A 106 48.39 -10.27 6.31
C VAL A 106 48.70 -11.27 7.42
N PRO A 107 47.66 -11.75 8.16
CA PRO A 107 47.91 -12.77 9.19
C PRO A 107 48.53 -14.05 8.58
N PRO A 108 49.40 -14.74 9.29
CA PRO A 108 50.13 -15.91 8.75
C PRO A 108 49.20 -17.00 8.19
N GLU A 109 48.07 -17.24 8.82
CA GLU A 109 47.07 -18.24 8.44
C GLU A 109 46.39 -17.94 7.10
N TYR A 110 46.38 -16.68 6.64
CA TYR A 110 45.75 -16.27 5.38
C TYR A 110 46.74 -15.93 4.26
N LYS A 111 48.03 -16.25 4.43
CA LYS A 111 49.07 -15.96 3.43
C LYS A 111 48.79 -16.60 2.07
N ASP A 112 48.29 -17.83 2.08
CA ASP A 112 48.04 -18.61 0.86
C ASP A 112 46.64 -18.36 0.27
N HIS A 113 45.79 -17.62 0.97
CA HIS A 113 44.44 -17.25 0.47
C HIS A 113 44.58 -16.28 -0.70
N ARG A 114 43.68 -16.41 -1.69
CA ARG A 114 43.56 -15.44 -2.77
C ARG A 114 43.19 -14.08 -2.21
N LYS A 115 43.95 -13.02 -2.55
CA LYS A 115 43.69 -11.65 -2.10
C LYS A 115 42.72 -10.99 -3.07
N VAL A 116 41.63 -10.47 -2.54
CA VAL A 116 40.60 -9.75 -3.29
C VAL A 116 40.36 -8.39 -2.63
N ILE A 117 40.62 -7.32 -3.36
CA ILE A 117 40.33 -5.95 -2.90
C ILE A 117 38.92 -5.60 -3.36
N VAL A 118 38.05 -5.32 -2.39
CA VAL A 118 36.66 -4.99 -2.62
C VAL A 118 36.42 -3.53 -2.30
N VAL A 119 36.09 -2.74 -3.32
CA VAL A 119 35.61 -1.37 -3.11
C VAL A 119 34.09 -1.42 -2.97
N ALA A 120 33.60 -1.14 -1.77
CA ALA A 120 32.17 -1.13 -1.47
C ALA A 120 31.65 0.31 -1.28
N THR A 121 30.53 0.65 -1.92
CA THR A 121 29.94 1.98 -1.80
C THR A 121 28.43 1.93 -1.71
N THR A 122 27.83 2.93 -1.05
CA THR A 122 26.37 3.14 -1.03
C THR A 122 25.83 3.72 -2.33
N GLY A 123 26.69 4.08 -3.28
CA GLY A 123 26.34 4.58 -4.62
C GLY A 123 26.86 3.66 -5.73
N ASP A 124 27.14 4.21 -6.90
CA ASP A 124 27.59 3.48 -8.07
C ASP A 124 28.91 4.04 -8.62
N LEU A 125 29.53 3.26 -9.53
CA LEU A 125 30.71 3.71 -10.26
C LEU A 125 30.26 4.56 -11.46
N GLY A 126 30.58 5.85 -11.41
CA GLY A 126 30.26 6.80 -12.49
C GLY A 126 30.97 6.43 -13.80
N GLN A 127 30.33 6.75 -14.92
CA GLN A 127 30.89 6.48 -16.26
C GLN A 127 32.25 7.13 -16.46
N ASP A 128 32.50 8.28 -15.84
CA ASP A 128 33.77 9.02 -15.88
C ASP A 128 34.90 8.35 -15.07
N ALA A 129 34.57 7.50 -14.12
CA ALA A 129 35.53 6.74 -13.30
C ALA A 129 35.75 5.30 -13.80
N GLN A 130 34.85 4.70 -14.56
CA GLN A 130 34.95 3.34 -15.07
C GLN A 130 36.26 3.02 -15.82
N PRO A 131 36.74 3.88 -16.76
CA PRO A 131 38.02 3.63 -17.44
C PRO A 131 39.20 3.64 -16.46
N ASN A 132 39.16 4.50 -15.44
CA ASN A 132 40.20 4.60 -14.43
C ASN A 132 40.27 3.34 -13.56
N TRP A 133 39.09 2.84 -13.13
CA TRP A 133 38.98 1.56 -12.41
C TRP A 133 39.52 0.39 -13.22
N ALA A 134 39.05 0.23 -14.47
CA ALA A 134 39.49 -0.85 -15.35
C ALA A 134 41.01 -0.80 -15.62
N GLY A 135 41.55 0.39 -15.93
CA GLY A 135 42.97 0.59 -16.15
C GLY A 135 43.84 0.36 -14.90
N PHE A 136 43.27 0.66 -13.71
CA PHE A 136 43.97 0.36 -12.46
C PHE A 136 44.04 -1.15 -12.21
N ALA A 137 42.92 -1.87 -12.33
CA ALA A 137 42.85 -3.32 -12.16
C ALA A 137 43.78 -4.07 -13.14
N THR A 138 43.86 -3.63 -14.40
CA THR A 138 44.73 -4.22 -15.42
C THR A 138 46.23 -4.09 -15.08
N ARG A 139 46.65 -3.07 -14.35
CA ARG A 139 48.05 -2.85 -13.94
C ARG A 139 48.49 -3.75 -12.79
N HIS A 140 47.56 -4.38 -12.09
CA HIS A 140 47.80 -5.25 -10.95
C HIS A 140 47.24 -6.66 -11.17
N PRO A 141 47.72 -7.43 -12.19
CA PRO A 141 47.14 -8.71 -12.60
C PRO A 141 47.26 -9.82 -11.53
N GLN A 142 48.14 -9.63 -10.54
CA GLN A 142 48.30 -10.54 -9.41
C GLN A 142 47.24 -10.42 -8.33
N LEU A 143 46.38 -9.39 -8.38
CA LEU A 143 45.31 -9.12 -7.43
C LEU A 143 43.97 -9.20 -8.13
N ARG A 144 42.95 -9.65 -7.40
CA ARG A 144 41.58 -9.57 -7.85
C ARG A 144 40.94 -8.32 -7.27
N PHE A 145 40.20 -7.59 -8.13
CA PHE A 145 39.45 -6.40 -7.72
C PHE A 145 37.97 -6.63 -7.95
N GLU A 146 37.18 -6.27 -6.97
CA GLU A 146 35.71 -6.28 -7.08
C GLU A 146 35.13 -4.91 -6.71
N PHE A 147 34.10 -4.49 -7.43
CA PHE A 147 33.36 -3.29 -7.13
C PHE A 147 31.94 -3.68 -6.67
N TRP A 148 31.60 -3.28 -5.45
CA TRP A 148 30.31 -3.53 -4.85
C TRP A 148 29.57 -2.19 -4.70
N GLY A 149 28.89 -1.75 -5.77
CA GLY A 149 27.97 -0.61 -5.75
C GLY A 149 26.62 -0.98 -5.15
N ALA A 150 25.72 0.01 -5.05
CA ALA A 150 24.41 -0.15 -4.46
C ALA A 150 23.61 -1.31 -5.07
N ASP A 151 23.68 -1.50 -6.39
CA ASP A 151 22.99 -2.59 -7.08
C ASP A 151 23.54 -3.97 -6.71
N LYS A 152 24.87 -4.14 -6.68
CA LYS A 152 25.50 -5.40 -6.31
C LYS A 152 25.24 -5.75 -4.84
N VAL A 153 25.32 -4.76 -3.95
CA VAL A 153 25.04 -4.96 -2.52
C VAL A 153 23.55 -5.29 -2.33
N SER A 154 22.64 -4.67 -3.10
CA SER A 154 21.21 -5.01 -3.07
C SER A 154 20.96 -6.48 -3.44
N ASP A 155 21.60 -6.99 -4.50
CA ASP A 155 21.49 -8.40 -4.90
C ASP A 155 21.97 -9.35 -3.80
N LEU A 156 23.10 -9.01 -3.17
CA LEU A 156 23.68 -9.82 -2.09
C LEU A 156 22.79 -9.78 -0.83
N VAL A 157 22.27 -8.60 -0.49
CA VAL A 157 21.32 -8.45 0.63
C VAL A 157 20.04 -9.22 0.36
N GLU A 158 19.47 -9.12 -0.85
CA GLU A 158 18.28 -9.87 -1.23
C GLU A 158 18.50 -11.38 -1.13
N THR A 159 19.68 -11.85 -1.52
CA THR A 159 20.00 -13.29 -1.53
C THR A 159 20.33 -13.83 -0.15
N HIS A 160 21.06 -13.09 0.69
CA HIS A 160 21.69 -13.63 1.89
C HIS A 160 21.22 -12.98 3.20
N LEU A 161 20.66 -11.77 3.16
CA LEU A 161 20.39 -10.98 4.37
C LEU A 161 18.96 -10.38 4.40
N LEU A 162 18.02 -10.91 3.60
CA LEU A 162 16.65 -10.39 3.54
C LEU A 162 15.83 -10.87 4.75
N ASN A 163 16.15 -10.37 5.92
CA ASN A 163 15.53 -10.71 7.19
C ASN A 163 15.69 -9.57 8.22
N GLU A 164 15.39 -9.86 9.50
CA GLU A 164 15.53 -8.89 10.60
C GLU A 164 16.94 -8.33 10.79
N HIS A 165 18.00 -8.95 10.25
CA HIS A 165 19.38 -8.47 10.37
C HIS A 165 19.66 -7.18 9.58
N LEU A 166 18.77 -6.78 8.67
CA LEU A 166 18.83 -5.45 8.03
C LEU A 166 18.61 -4.29 9.00
N PHE A 167 18.08 -4.59 10.18
CA PHE A 167 17.72 -3.61 11.20
C PHE A 167 18.58 -3.82 12.46
N ASP A 168 18.66 -2.80 13.30
CA ASP A 168 19.40 -2.85 14.56
C ASP A 168 18.49 -2.61 15.77
N GLY A 169 19.01 -2.94 16.96
CA GLY A 169 18.37 -2.65 18.24
C GLY A 169 16.92 -3.13 18.34
N GLN A 170 16.05 -2.22 18.76
CA GLN A 170 14.64 -2.51 18.99
C GLN A 170 13.88 -2.82 17.68
N ASP A 171 14.28 -2.20 16.57
CA ASP A 171 13.65 -2.44 15.28
C ASP A 171 13.87 -3.87 14.80
N ARG A 172 15.10 -4.41 14.99
CA ARG A 172 15.39 -5.82 14.73
C ARG A 172 14.50 -6.74 15.58
N ALA A 173 14.37 -6.43 16.88
CA ALA A 173 13.56 -7.24 17.78
C ALA A 173 12.07 -7.25 17.39
N ASP A 174 11.54 -6.09 17.02
CA ASP A 174 10.14 -5.96 16.59
C ASP A 174 9.90 -6.65 15.23
N LEU A 175 10.79 -6.45 14.26
CA LEU A 175 10.67 -7.09 12.95
C LEU A 175 10.76 -8.63 13.08
N ARG A 176 11.71 -9.14 13.85
CA ARG A 176 11.84 -10.59 14.12
C ARG A 176 10.55 -11.19 14.68
N LYS A 177 9.93 -10.52 15.66
CA LYS A 177 8.66 -10.97 16.23
C LYS A 177 7.54 -10.92 15.19
N ALA A 178 7.49 -9.87 14.36
CA ALA A 178 6.50 -9.77 13.29
C ALA A 178 6.64 -10.92 12.28
N LEU A 179 7.87 -11.31 11.91
CA LEU A 179 8.12 -12.43 11.00
C LEU A 179 7.71 -13.78 11.61
N VAL A 180 8.06 -14.02 12.87
CA VAL A 180 7.71 -15.29 13.56
C VAL A 180 6.20 -15.44 13.74
N MET A 181 5.50 -14.36 14.07
CA MET A 181 4.06 -14.36 14.31
C MET A 181 3.22 -14.18 13.04
N GLY A 182 3.84 -13.81 11.92
CA GLY A 182 3.14 -13.50 10.67
C GLY A 182 2.39 -14.67 10.04
N ALA A 183 2.69 -15.90 10.42
CA ALA A 183 1.95 -17.10 10.00
C ALA A 183 0.63 -17.31 10.77
N ASP A 184 0.41 -16.59 11.87
CA ASP A 184 -0.83 -16.65 12.64
C ASP A 184 -1.90 -15.75 11.99
N SER A 185 -3.03 -16.34 11.59
CA SER A 185 -4.14 -15.62 10.93
C SER A 185 -4.74 -14.50 11.79
N ASP A 186 -4.64 -14.61 13.11
CA ASP A 186 -5.19 -13.65 14.06
C ASP A 186 -4.21 -12.54 14.43
N TYR A 187 -2.94 -12.68 14.01
CA TYR A 187 -1.91 -11.69 14.30
C TYR A 187 -2.10 -10.40 13.47
N ARG A 188 -2.19 -9.27 14.16
CA ARG A 188 -2.44 -7.95 13.57
C ARG A 188 -1.18 -7.10 13.35
N PHE A 189 -0.01 -7.73 13.28
CA PHE A 189 1.28 -7.08 13.02
C PHE A 189 1.63 -5.95 13.99
N ASP A 190 1.23 -6.06 15.26
CA ASP A 190 1.48 -5.03 16.29
C ASP A 190 2.96 -4.67 16.44
N HIS A 191 3.85 -5.65 16.27
CA HIS A 191 5.29 -5.42 16.36
C HIS A 191 5.81 -4.60 15.17
N LEU A 192 5.36 -4.91 13.95
CA LEU A 192 5.67 -4.11 12.77
C LEU A 192 5.08 -2.70 12.91
N CYS A 193 3.85 -2.58 13.38
CA CYS A 193 3.21 -1.29 13.64
C CYS A 193 4.02 -0.45 14.63
N ARG A 194 4.54 -1.04 15.72
CA ARG A 194 5.42 -0.33 16.67
C ARG A 194 6.73 0.16 16.02
N LEU A 195 7.35 -0.67 15.18
CA LEU A 195 8.52 -0.26 14.40
C LEU A 195 8.18 0.93 13.51
N MET A 196 7.07 0.85 12.77
CA MET A 196 6.62 1.92 11.86
C MET A 196 6.38 3.23 12.61
N LEU A 197 5.64 3.21 13.71
CA LEU A 197 5.35 4.39 14.55
C LEU A 197 6.65 5.05 15.04
N ARG A 198 7.59 4.24 15.53
CA ARG A 198 8.88 4.73 16.03
C ARG A 198 9.71 5.38 14.92
N GLN A 199 9.81 4.75 13.75
CA GLN A 199 10.57 5.28 12.62
C GLN A 199 9.93 6.54 12.04
N LEU A 200 8.61 6.55 11.88
CA LEU A 200 7.87 7.69 11.36
C LEU A 200 7.74 8.83 12.40
N GLY A 201 8.06 8.59 13.66
CA GLY A 201 7.89 9.59 14.71
C GLY A 201 6.43 9.94 14.96
N ILE A 202 5.53 8.95 14.88
CA ILE A 202 4.11 9.08 15.16
C ILE A 202 3.83 8.48 16.53
N ALA A 203 3.07 9.18 17.37
CA ALA A 203 2.59 8.69 18.65
C ALA A 203 1.35 7.77 18.44
N LEU A 204 0.93 7.08 19.51
CA LEU A 204 -0.21 6.15 19.45
C LEU A 204 -1.54 6.84 19.12
N ASP A 205 -1.66 8.13 19.40
CA ASP A 205 -2.83 8.96 19.07
C ASP A 205 -2.81 9.50 17.63
N GLY A 206 -1.83 9.09 16.82
CA GLY A 206 -1.70 9.52 15.43
C GLY A 206 -1.03 10.88 15.24
N GLN A 207 -0.69 11.59 16.31
CA GLN A 207 -0.01 12.89 16.24
C GLN A 207 1.52 12.72 16.16
N LEU A 208 2.22 13.82 15.86
CA LEU A 208 3.68 13.79 15.90
C LEU A 208 4.18 13.58 17.33
N SER A 209 5.06 12.60 17.51
CA SER A 209 5.84 12.49 18.73
C SER A 209 6.85 13.66 18.83
N GLU A 210 7.41 13.91 20.01
CA GLU A 210 8.48 14.91 20.15
C GLU A 210 9.67 14.65 19.22
N ALA A 211 10.04 13.38 19.04
CA ALA A 211 11.09 12.98 18.12
C ALA A 211 10.68 13.25 16.66
N GLY A 212 9.45 12.92 16.31
CA GLY A 212 8.89 13.16 14.97
C GLY A 212 8.83 14.63 14.59
N ALA A 213 8.43 15.49 15.52
CA ALA A 213 8.38 16.95 15.32
C ALA A 213 9.76 17.58 15.04
N ARG A 214 10.84 16.94 15.51
CA ARG A 214 12.23 17.39 15.30
C ARG A 214 12.90 16.76 14.07
N GLN A 215 12.25 15.82 13.39
CA GLN A 215 12.83 15.18 12.20
C GLN A 215 12.93 16.18 11.04
N THR A 216 14.13 16.27 10.48
CA THR A 216 14.35 17.01 9.23
C THR A 216 13.90 16.17 8.02
N VAL A 217 13.70 16.81 6.88
CA VAL A 217 13.25 16.12 5.65
C VAL A 217 14.18 14.95 5.26
N PRO A 218 15.53 15.06 5.26
CA PRO A 218 16.39 13.92 4.95
C PRO A 218 16.22 12.75 5.92
N VAL A 219 16.00 13.03 7.23
CA VAL A 219 15.75 11.98 8.23
C VAL A 219 14.40 11.32 7.98
N LEU A 220 13.37 12.09 7.63
CA LEU A 220 12.06 11.57 7.26
C LEU A 220 12.14 10.67 6.02
N LEU A 221 12.80 11.10 4.94
CA LEU A 221 12.96 10.29 3.73
C LEU A 221 13.64 8.95 4.03
N LYS A 222 14.66 8.96 4.89
CA LYS A 222 15.31 7.73 5.35
C LYS A 222 14.34 6.86 6.16
N ALA A 223 13.55 7.44 7.05
CA ALA A 223 12.55 6.73 7.85
C ALA A 223 11.47 6.09 6.97
N LEU A 224 10.94 6.80 5.98
CA LEU A 224 9.97 6.29 5.01
C LEU A 224 10.52 5.07 4.25
N ARG A 225 11.76 5.15 3.74
CA ARG A 225 12.41 4.02 3.04
C ARG A 225 12.67 2.84 3.97
N ARG A 226 13.02 3.10 5.22
CA ARG A 226 13.24 2.06 6.23
C ARG A 226 11.94 1.32 6.58
N VAL A 227 10.84 2.05 6.75
CA VAL A 227 9.51 1.48 6.98
C VAL A 227 9.04 0.68 5.75
N HIS A 228 9.24 1.21 4.55
CA HIS A 228 8.93 0.50 3.32
C HIS A 228 9.70 -0.83 3.22
N LEU A 229 11.00 -0.82 3.49
CA LEU A 229 11.81 -2.03 3.48
C LEU A 229 11.35 -3.06 4.52
N ALA A 230 11.04 -2.63 5.75
CA ALA A 230 10.50 -3.52 6.78
C ALA A 230 9.18 -4.18 6.33
N ALA A 231 8.29 -3.40 5.73
CA ALA A 231 7.03 -3.90 5.18
C ALA A 231 7.25 -4.90 4.02
N LEU A 232 8.20 -4.63 3.13
CA LEU A 232 8.55 -5.55 2.05
C LEU A 232 9.13 -6.86 2.56
N VAL A 233 9.99 -6.83 3.57
CA VAL A 233 10.52 -8.05 4.21
C VAL A 233 9.38 -8.87 4.82
N CYS A 234 8.47 -8.24 5.57
CA CYS A 234 7.30 -8.91 6.11
C CYS A 234 6.39 -9.46 5.00
N SER A 235 6.08 -8.66 4.00
CA SER A 235 5.21 -9.05 2.88
C SER A 235 5.79 -10.22 2.09
N HIS A 236 7.12 -10.26 1.87
CA HIS A 236 7.79 -11.37 1.20
C HIS A 236 7.73 -12.66 2.03
N TRP A 237 7.97 -12.57 3.33
CA TRP A 237 7.90 -13.71 4.23
C TRP A 237 6.49 -14.31 4.29
N ILE A 238 5.48 -13.45 4.44
CA ILE A 238 4.07 -13.86 4.48
C ILE A 238 3.61 -14.46 3.14
N ASP A 239 4.04 -13.90 2.01
CA ASP A 239 3.66 -14.40 0.68
C ASP A 239 4.22 -15.82 0.43
N SER A 240 5.36 -16.17 1.04
CA SER A 240 5.90 -17.53 1.00
C SER A 240 5.01 -18.55 1.75
N GLU A 241 4.27 -18.09 2.75
CA GLU A 241 3.33 -18.90 3.55
C GLU A 241 1.88 -18.84 3.01
N SER A 242 1.66 -18.33 1.82
CA SER A 242 0.35 -18.22 1.14
C SER A 242 -0.67 -17.27 1.79
N GLU A 243 -0.27 -16.43 2.74
CA GLU A 243 -1.13 -15.47 3.44
C GLU A 243 -1.18 -14.10 2.73
N ARG A 244 -1.51 -14.10 1.42
CA ARG A 244 -1.45 -12.91 0.55
C ARG A 244 -2.33 -11.75 1.00
N ARG A 245 -3.42 -12.04 1.72
CA ARG A 245 -4.28 -11.01 2.30
C ARG A 245 -3.55 -10.21 3.37
N GLN A 246 -2.80 -10.88 4.23
CA GLN A 246 -2.00 -10.24 5.27
C GLN A 246 -0.86 -9.42 4.67
N ALA A 247 -0.19 -9.93 3.63
CA ALA A 247 0.82 -9.18 2.88
C ALA A 247 0.25 -7.88 2.28
N LEU A 248 -0.95 -7.96 1.69
CA LEU A 248 -1.67 -6.79 1.20
C LEU A 248 -1.98 -5.79 2.32
N TRP A 249 -2.47 -6.27 3.47
CA TRP A 249 -2.78 -5.44 4.63
C TRP A 249 -1.55 -4.69 5.17
N VAL A 250 -0.40 -5.37 5.25
CA VAL A 250 0.87 -4.77 5.67
C VAL A 250 1.28 -3.63 4.73
N MET A 251 1.24 -3.86 3.43
CA MET A 251 1.61 -2.85 2.44
C MET A 251 0.64 -1.66 2.43
N GLU A 252 -0.64 -1.91 2.60
CA GLU A 252 -1.68 -0.89 2.68
C GLU A 252 -1.51 -0.01 3.91
N ARG A 253 -1.30 -0.61 5.10
CA ARG A 253 -1.02 0.11 6.34
C ARG A 253 0.24 0.97 6.21
N THR A 254 1.28 0.42 5.60
CA THR A 254 2.53 1.13 5.35
C THR A 254 2.32 2.35 4.47
N LEU A 255 1.56 2.21 3.40
CA LEU A 255 1.22 3.31 2.50
C LEU A 255 0.45 4.42 3.23
N LEU A 256 -0.62 4.05 3.92
CA LEU A 256 -1.47 5.00 4.64
C LEU A 256 -0.71 5.76 5.72
N TRP A 257 0.06 5.08 6.56
CA TRP A 257 0.82 5.72 7.63
C TRP A 257 2.00 6.55 7.13
N SER A 258 2.62 6.15 6.03
CA SER A 258 3.66 6.94 5.36
C SER A 258 3.08 8.24 4.81
N PHE A 259 1.90 8.17 4.19
CA PHE A 259 1.20 9.35 3.69
C PHE A 259 0.72 10.25 4.84
N HIS A 260 0.12 9.66 5.88
CA HIS A 260 -0.27 10.37 7.10
C HIS A 260 0.89 11.18 7.69
N ARG A 261 2.07 10.56 7.78
CA ARG A 261 3.26 11.23 8.29
C ARG A 261 3.66 12.46 7.44
N ALA A 262 3.51 12.37 6.14
CA ALA A 262 3.75 13.51 5.25
C ALA A 262 2.73 14.63 5.47
N VAL A 263 1.45 14.29 5.62
CA VAL A 263 0.35 15.23 5.89
C VAL A 263 0.55 15.99 7.20
N LEU A 264 0.95 15.30 8.29
CA LEU A 264 1.18 15.91 9.60
C LEU A 264 2.20 17.06 9.60
N GLN A 265 3.12 17.09 8.63
CA GLN A 265 4.10 18.18 8.46
C GLN A 265 3.89 19.00 7.19
N SER A 266 2.77 18.84 6.51
CA SER A 266 2.47 19.53 5.24
C SER A 266 3.56 19.30 4.16
N LEU A 267 4.11 18.09 4.12
CA LEU A 267 5.19 17.69 3.20
C LEU A 267 4.69 16.86 1.99
N GLN A 268 3.40 16.59 1.90
CA GLN A 268 2.80 15.75 0.85
C GLN A 268 2.98 16.31 -0.56
N GLU A 269 3.19 17.62 -0.71
CA GLU A 269 3.41 18.27 -2.01
C GLU A 269 4.89 18.26 -2.44
N ARG A 270 5.82 17.90 -1.55
CA ARG A 270 7.24 17.84 -1.88
C ARG A 270 7.53 16.68 -2.81
N GLN A 271 8.22 16.96 -3.90
CA GLN A 271 8.54 15.98 -4.95
C GLN A 271 9.32 14.78 -4.40
N ASP A 272 10.36 15.01 -3.57
CA ASP A 272 11.18 13.95 -2.98
C ASP A 272 10.38 13.03 -2.05
N VAL A 273 9.40 13.57 -1.30
CA VAL A 273 8.48 12.80 -0.46
C VAL A 273 7.48 12.03 -1.32
N GLN A 274 6.90 12.67 -2.35
CA GLN A 274 5.98 12.02 -3.27
C GLN A 274 6.64 10.83 -4.00
N GLU A 275 7.91 10.95 -4.39
CA GLU A 275 8.64 9.84 -5.02
C GLU A 275 8.68 8.60 -4.12
N VAL A 276 9.00 8.76 -2.83
CA VAL A 276 8.99 7.63 -1.88
C VAL A 276 7.58 7.09 -1.66
N ILE A 277 6.57 7.95 -1.53
CA ILE A 277 5.18 7.52 -1.39
C ILE A 277 4.73 6.73 -2.64
N ARG A 278 5.11 7.15 -3.85
CA ARG A 278 4.82 6.41 -5.08
C ARG A 278 5.55 5.06 -5.15
N GLU A 279 6.76 4.95 -4.62
CA GLU A 279 7.47 3.67 -4.50
C GLU A 279 6.69 2.70 -3.61
N ILE A 280 6.22 3.16 -2.44
CA ILE A 280 5.39 2.38 -1.53
C ILE A 280 4.06 1.99 -2.21
N TRP A 281 3.45 2.92 -2.95
CA TRP A 281 2.23 2.66 -3.73
C TRP A 281 2.43 1.55 -4.77
N ARG A 282 3.53 1.58 -5.53
CA ARG A 282 3.83 0.50 -6.50
C ARG A 282 3.97 -0.85 -5.82
N SER A 283 4.60 -0.90 -4.66
CA SER A 283 4.73 -2.14 -3.87
C SER A 283 3.36 -2.62 -3.35
N TYR A 284 2.49 -1.70 -2.92
CA TYR A 284 1.11 -2.00 -2.59
C TYR A 284 0.35 -2.60 -3.79
N LEU A 285 0.43 -1.97 -4.97
CA LEU A 285 -0.22 -2.48 -6.19
C LEU A 285 0.27 -3.87 -6.59
N GLN A 286 1.53 -4.19 -6.35
CA GLN A 286 2.06 -5.55 -6.61
C GLN A 286 1.53 -6.57 -5.61
N ALA A 287 1.48 -6.24 -4.31
CA ALA A 287 0.85 -7.10 -3.31
C ALA A 287 -0.65 -7.31 -3.63
N ALA A 288 -1.33 -6.25 -4.04
CA ALA A 288 -2.72 -6.27 -4.48
C ALA A 288 -2.94 -7.16 -5.72
N SER A 289 -2.05 -7.10 -6.71
CA SER A 289 -2.11 -7.96 -7.90
C SER A 289 -1.92 -9.42 -7.53
N ARG A 290 -0.94 -9.75 -6.68
CA ARG A 290 -0.72 -11.13 -6.20
C ARG A 290 -1.92 -11.66 -5.42
N TYR A 291 -2.53 -10.81 -4.59
CA TYR A 291 -3.77 -11.17 -3.90
C TYR A 291 -4.90 -11.47 -4.90
N TYR A 292 -5.12 -10.58 -5.87
CA TYR A 292 -6.15 -10.77 -6.89
C TYR A 292 -5.93 -12.05 -7.68
N ASP A 293 -4.71 -12.35 -8.11
CA ASP A 293 -4.39 -13.57 -8.87
C ASP A 293 -4.76 -14.85 -8.08
N ALA A 294 -4.69 -14.79 -6.74
CA ALA A 294 -5.12 -15.91 -5.89
C ALA A 294 -6.65 -16.08 -5.84
N VAL A 295 -7.41 -14.99 -5.83
CA VAL A 295 -8.87 -15.04 -5.69
C VAL A 295 -9.62 -15.04 -7.03
N ALA A 296 -8.95 -14.70 -8.14
CA ALA A 296 -9.56 -14.48 -9.46
C ALA A 296 -10.36 -15.69 -9.98
N ALA A 297 -9.89 -16.92 -9.72
CA ALA A 297 -10.60 -18.12 -10.11
C ALA A 297 -11.93 -18.28 -9.35
N HIS A 298 -11.92 -17.99 -8.06
CA HIS A 298 -13.07 -18.15 -7.16
C HIS A 298 -14.17 -17.12 -7.41
N VAL A 299 -13.81 -15.87 -7.72
CA VAL A 299 -14.79 -14.82 -8.01
C VAL A 299 -15.55 -15.05 -9.31
N ARG A 300 -14.99 -15.83 -10.26
CA ARG A 300 -15.60 -16.13 -11.56
C ARG A 300 -16.49 -17.37 -11.56
N VAL A 301 -16.48 -18.17 -10.51
CA VAL A 301 -17.27 -19.41 -10.37
C VAL A 301 -18.46 -19.13 -9.48
N LYS A 302 -19.63 -19.70 -9.83
CA LYS A 302 -20.84 -19.57 -9.01
C LYS A 302 -20.57 -20.14 -7.60
N ASP A 303 -20.81 -19.29 -6.59
CA ASP A 303 -20.57 -19.58 -5.18
C ASP A 303 -19.15 -20.09 -4.84
N GLY A 304 -18.16 -19.77 -5.68
CA GLY A 304 -16.77 -20.24 -5.55
C GLY A 304 -16.07 -19.80 -4.27
N LEU A 305 -16.59 -18.81 -3.56
CA LEU A 305 -16.10 -18.33 -2.26
C LEU A 305 -16.80 -19.00 -1.06
N SER A 306 -17.85 -19.80 -1.28
CA SER A 306 -18.63 -20.42 -0.18
C SER A 306 -17.83 -21.41 0.65
N GLY A 307 -16.81 -22.05 0.08
CA GLY A 307 -15.93 -22.99 0.78
C GLY A 307 -15.01 -22.37 1.83
N TYR A 308 -14.92 -21.02 1.88
CA TYR A 308 -14.09 -20.31 2.85
C TYR A 308 -14.84 -19.90 4.11
N THR A 309 -16.12 -20.22 4.24
CA THR A 309 -16.95 -19.88 5.39
C THR A 309 -17.68 -21.10 5.91
N ARG A 310 -18.01 -21.09 7.20
CA ARG A 310 -18.74 -22.18 7.88
C ARG A 310 -20.24 -21.93 7.93
N GLU A 311 -20.67 -20.68 7.95
CA GLU A 311 -22.07 -20.27 8.14
C GLU A 311 -22.51 -19.26 7.07
N GLY A 312 -23.85 -19.22 6.79
CA GLY A 312 -24.39 -18.35 5.77
C GLY A 312 -24.25 -16.85 6.06
N ALA A 313 -24.29 -16.46 7.33
CA ALA A 313 -24.06 -15.07 7.76
C ALA A 313 -22.62 -14.65 7.46
N GLU A 314 -21.65 -15.48 7.80
CA GLU A 314 -20.23 -15.27 7.53
C GLU A 314 -19.96 -15.12 6.02
N TYR A 315 -20.67 -15.89 5.20
CA TYR A 315 -20.54 -15.82 3.73
C TYR A 315 -20.88 -14.44 3.17
N SER A 316 -21.98 -13.83 3.61
CA SER A 316 -22.34 -12.46 3.18
C SER A 316 -21.29 -11.43 3.63
N VAL A 317 -20.74 -11.58 4.84
CA VAL A 317 -19.71 -10.69 5.37
C VAL A 317 -18.44 -10.82 4.52
N LEU A 318 -17.97 -12.05 4.30
CA LEU A 318 -16.81 -12.33 3.46
C LEU A 318 -16.98 -11.76 2.04
N LEU A 319 -18.13 -11.99 1.42
CA LEU A 319 -18.38 -11.52 0.05
C LEU A 319 -18.26 -10.00 -0.09
N LEU A 320 -18.91 -9.24 0.80
CA LEU A 320 -18.86 -7.78 0.72
C LEU A 320 -17.49 -7.23 1.08
N GLU A 321 -16.75 -7.89 1.98
CA GLU A 321 -15.35 -7.57 2.21
C GLU A 321 -14.50 -7.79 0.94
N GLN A 322 -14.71 -8.89 0.20
CA GLN A 322 -14.05 -9.12 -1.08
C GLN A 322 -14.45 -8.09 -2.13
N VAL A 323 -15.71 -7.66 -2.14
CA VAL A 323 -16.18 -6.55 -3.00
C VAL A 323 -15.38 -5.28 -2.71
N GLY A 324 -15.25 -4.90 -1.44
CA GLY A 324 -14.48 -3.72 -1.02
C GLY A 324 -12.99 -3.82 -1.35
N LEU A 325 -12.37 -5.00 -1.15
CA LEU A 325 -10.98 -5.25 -1.51
C LEU A 325 -10.74 -5.08 -3.01
N LEU A 326 -11.50 -5.77 -3.86
CA LEU A 326 -11.36 -5.67 -5.31
C LEU A 326 -11.64 -4.25 -5.82
N ALA A 327 -12.61 -3.57 -5.22
CA ALA A 327 -12.94 -2.19 -5.57
C ALA A 327 -11.78 -1.24 -5.23
N SER A 328 -11.21 -1.32 -4.02
CA SER A 328 -10.09 -0.45 -3.63
C SER A 328 -8.83 -0.69 -4.46
N ILE A 329 -8.55 -1.96 -4.82
CA ILE A 329 -7.45 -2.32 -5.72
C ILE A 329 -7.70 -1.72 -7.12
N GLY A 330 -8.91 -1.86 -7.65
CA GLY A 330 -9.28 -1.31 -8.95
C GLY A 330 -9.19 0.22 -9.01
N LEU A 331 -9.66 0.91 -7.96
CA LEU A 331 -9.54 2.37 -7.83
C LEU A 331 -8.08 2.80 -7.75
N SER A 332 -7.24 2.06 -7.02
CA SER A 332 -5.81 2.33 -6.91
C SER A 332 -5.09 2.18 -8.25
N ALA A 333 -5.47 1.17 -9.03
CA ALA A 333 -4.91 0.92 -10.36
C ALA A 333 -5.30 2.00 -11.39
N ALA A 334 -6.38 2.76 -11.16
CA ALA A 334 -6.78 3.85 -12.04
C ALA A 334 -5.82 5.05 -12.02
N LEU A 335 -4.96 5.14 -11.01
CA LEU A 335 -3.97 6.23 -10.84
C LEU A 335 -2.61 5.90 -11.43
N ALA A 336 -2.55 5.37 -12.60
CA ALA A 336 -1.27 5.13 -13.25
C ALA A 336 -0.52 6.44 -13.54
N GLU A 337 0.80 6.37 -13.44
CA GLU A 337 1.68 7.52 -13.69
C GLU A 337 1.60 7.99 -15.16
N PRO A 338 1.80 9.29 -15.42
CA PRO A 338 1.94 9.79 -16.79
C PRO A 338 3.01 9.00 -17.56
N GLY A 339 2.63 8.38 -18.68
CA GLY A 339 3.50 7.54 -19.51
C GLY A 339 3.45 6.03 -19.25
N GLN A 340 2.75 5.57 -18.20
CA GLN A 340 2.42 4.15 -17.96
C GLN A 340 0.91 3.91 -17.88
N ASP A 341 0.14 4.91 -18.21
CA ASP A 341 -1.30 5.01 -17.95
C ASP A 341 -2.14 3.86 -18.52
N ASP A 342 -1.82 3.39 -19.73
CA ASP A 342 -2.69 2.44 -20.44
C ASP A 342 -2.71 1.05 -19.79
N ALA A 343 -1.57 0.59 -19.26
CA ALA A 343 -1.50 -0.73 -18.64
C ALA A 343 -2.27 -0.79 -17.32
N TRP A 344 -2.18 0.25 -16.50
CA TRP A 344 -2.90 0.32 -15.22
C TRP A 344 -4.38 0.62 -15.41
N ARG A 345 -4.76 1.46 -16.36
CA ARG A 345 -6.17 1.68 -16.72
C ARG A 345 -6.82 0.38 -17.23
N ALA A 346 -6.11 -0.38 -18.06
CA ALA A 346 -6.56 -1.71 -18.47
C ALA A 346 -6.73 -2.64 -17.25
N ARG A 347 -5.80 -2.58 -16.29
CA ARG A 347 -5.88 -3.36 -15.06
C ARG A 347 -7.06 -2.93 -14.18
N SER A 348 -7.32 -1.61 -14.03
CA SER A 348 -8.50 -1.09 -13.33
C SER A 348 -9.80 -1.61 -13.94
N SER A 349 -9.93 -1.60 -15.27
CA SER A 349 -11.07 -2.15 -16.00
C SER A 349 -11.19 -3.67 -15.84
N GLU A 350 -10.08 -4.39 -15.74
CA GLU A 350 -10.06 -5.82 -15.44
C GLU A 350 -10.63 -6.11 -14.05
N PHE A 351 -10.22 -5.35 -13.03
CA PHE A 351 -10.77 -5.48 -11.67
C PHE A 351 -12.27 -5.18 -11.64
N ALA A 352 -12.71 -4.13 -12.32
CA ALA A 352 -14.15 -3.81 -12.41
C ALA A 352 -14.93 -4.94 -13.12
N THR A 353 -14.37 -5.54 -14.17
CA THR A 353 -14.97 -6.67 -14.89
C THR A 353 -15.03 -7.92 -14.01
N ALA A 354 -13.98 -8.20 -13.25
CA ALA A 354 -13.95 -9.31 -12.30
C ALA A 354 -14.97 -9.10 -11.18
N LEU A 355 -15.06 -7.88 -10.65
CA LEU A 355 -16.07 -7.52 -9.66
C LEU A 355 -17.49 -7.68 -10.21
N ALA A 356 -17.77 -7.22 -11.43
CA ALA A 356 -19.05 -7.44 -12.08
C ALA A 356 -19.37 -8.93 -12.28
N ALA A 357 -18.37 -9.77 -12.56
CA ALA A 357 -18.53 -11.22 -12.62
C ALA A 357 -18.83 -11.81 -11.24
N MET A 358 -18.13 -11.36 -10.20
CA MET A 358 -18.38 -11.76 -8.82
C MET A 358 -19.82 -11.48 -8.40
N LEU A 359 -20.33 -10.27 -8.67
CA LEU A 359 -21.72 -9.90 -8.33
C LEU A 359 -22.76 -10.76 -9.04
N ARG A 360 -22.48 -11.24 -10.26
CA ARG A 360 -23.37 -12.16 -10.98
C ARG A 360 -23.31 -13.60 -10.44
N ASN A 361 -22.15 -14.02 -9.96
CA ASN A 361 -21.92 -15.40 -9.53
C ASN A 361 -22.24 -15.63 -8.05
N HIS A 362 -22.38 -14.56 -7.26
CA HIS A 362 -22.59 -14.61 -5.83
C HIS A 362 -23.78 -13.73 -5.43
N GLU A 363 -24.98 -14.30 -5.45
CA GLU A 363 -26.22 -13.55 -5.18
C GLU A 363 -26.22 -12.87 -3.80
N ALA A 364 -25.58 -13.45 -2.80
CA ALA A 364 -25.47 -12.88 -1.46
C ALA A 364 -24.71 -11.55 -1.42
N ALA A 365 -23.93 -11.20 -2.43
CA ALA A 365 -23.27 -9.90 -2.55
C ALA A 365 -24.24 -8.71 -2.67
N ALA A 366 -25.53 -8.95 -2.96
CA ALA A 366 -26.56 -7.93 -2.93
C ALA A 366 -27.38 -7.91 -1.63
N SER A 367 -26.98 -8.67 -0.60
CA SER A 367 -27.68 -8.81 0.68
C SER A 367 -26.75 -8.45 1.84
N PRO A 368 -26.47 -7.17 2.09
CA PRO A 368 -25.65 -6.75 3.22
C PRO A 368 -26.28 -7.19 4.55
N ARG A 369 -25.44 -7.63 5.48
CA ARG A 369 -25.83 -8.12 6.80
C ARG A 369 -25.29 -7.26 7.95
N MET A 370 -24.39 -6.33 7.63
CA MET A 370 -23.83 -5.34 8.55
C MET A 370 -23.91 -3.96 7.91
N ASP A 371 -24.23 -2.94 8.70
CA ASP A 371 -24.46 -1.60 8.16
C ASP A 371 -23.16 -0.97 7.62
N ALA A 372 -21.99 -1.26 8.24
CA ALA A 372 -20.68 -0.81 7.75
C ALA A 372 -20.29 -1.39 6.38
N GLN A 373 -20.98 -2.40 5.86
CA GLN A 373 -20.76 -2.90 4.50
C GLN A 373 -21.12 -1.86 3.43
N VAL A 374 -21.77 -0.76 3.83
CA VAL A 374 -21.96 0.42 2.97
C VAL A 374 -20.65 0.94 2.42
N ILE A 375 -19.53 0.79 3.16
CA ILE A 375 -18.20 1.20 2.73
C ILE A 375 -17.78 0.43 1.48
N ASP A 376 -17.86 -0.89 1.55
CA ASP A 376 -17.46 -1.81 0.48
C ASP A 376 -18.33 -1.61 -0.78
N ILE A 377 -19.63 -1.38 -0.57
CA ILE A 377 -20.60 -1.09 -1.62
C ILE A 377 -20.27 0.24 -2.31
N CYS A 378 -20.00 1.30 -1.54
CA CYS A 378 -19.64 2.61 -2.11
C CYS A 378 -18.38 2.53 -2.97
N LEU A 379 -17.32 1.84 -2.50
CA LEU A 379 -16.09 1.68 -3.28
C LEU A 379 -16.37 0.99 -4.62
N ALA A 380 -17.19 -0.06 -4.61
CA ALA A 380 -17.54 -0.79 -5.82
C ALA A 380 -18.36 0.08 -6.81
N LEU A 381 -19.33 0.85 -6.32
CA LEU A 381 -20.12 1.76 -7.15
C LEU A 381 -19.23 2.85 -7.76
N VAL A 382 -18.32 3.43 -6.98
CA VAL A 382 -17.34 4.40 -7.48
C VAL A 382 -16.46 3.77 -8.57
N LEU A 383 -15.94 2.55 -8.36
CA LEU A 383 -15.14 1.85 -9.37
C LEU A 383 -15.92 1.64 -10.68
N PHE A 384 -17.18 1.20 -10.60
CA PHE A 384 -18.01 1.01 -11.79
C PHE A 384 -18.26 2.31 -12.55
N ILE A 385 -18.47 3.43 -11.85
CA ILE A 385 -18.63 4.75 -12.48
C ILE A 385 -17.30 5.15 -13.17
N GLN A 386 -16.18 5.06 -12.47
CA GLN A 386 -14.88 5.46 -12.98
C GLN A 386 -14.41 4.61 -14.18
N THR A 387 -14.91 3.37 -14.31
CA THR A 387 -14.60 2.46 -15.43
C THR A 387 -15.72 2.41 -16.49
N GLY A 388 -16.73 3.29 -16.42
CA GLY A 388 -17.81 3.36 -17.40
C GLY A 388 -18.85 2.23 -17.31
N GLN A 389 -18.82 1.40 -16.26
CA GLN A 389 -19.76 0.29 -16.07
C GLN A 389 -21.06 0.72 -15.37
N HIS A 390 -21.62 1.86 -15.78
CA HIS A 390 -22.82 2.46 -15.18
C HIS A 390 -24.02 1.51 -15.11
N ASN A 391 -24.18 0.63 -16.09
CA ASN A 391 -25.28 -0.34 -16.08
C ASN A 391 -25.15 -1.39 -14.96
N VAL A 392 -23.91 -1.77 -14.60
CA VAL A 392 -23.67 -2.68 -13.46
C VAL A 392 -23.99 -1.95 -12.16
N ALA A 393 -23.50 -0.73 -11.99
CA ALA A 393 -23.79 0.11 -10.83
C ALA A 393 -25.31 0.29 -10.61
N ARG A 394 -26.03 0.65 -11.66
CA ARG A 394 -27.50 0.84 -11.63
C ARG A 394 -28.26 -0.41 -11.19
N ARG A 395 -27.97 -1.55 -11.82
CA ARG A 395 -28.66 -2.81 -11.51
C ARG A 395 -28.37 -3.29 -10.11
N TRP A 396 -27.10 -3.21 -9.70
CA TRP A 396 -26.68 -3.71 -8.39
C TRP A 396 -27.18 -2.81 -7.25
N SER A 397 -27.11 -1.48 -7.38
CA SER A 397 -27.66 -0.55 -6.38
C SER A 397 -29.18 -0.71 -6.21
N ALA A 398 -29.93 -0.86 -7.31
CA ALA A 398 -31.36 -1.12 -7.26
C ALA A 398 -31.70 -2.47 -6.59
N GLU A 399 -30.91 -3.52 -6.87
CA GLU A 399 -31.11 -4.83 -6.25
C GLU A 399 -30.81 -4.81 -4.75
N ILE A 400 -29.72 -4.19 -4.32
CA ILE A 400 -29.40 -4.01 -2.89
C ILE A 400 -30.56 -3.25 -2.22
N THR A 401 -30.99 -2.14 -2.80
CA THR A 401 -32.07 -1.30 -2.23
C THR A 401 -33.36 -2.08 -2.11
N ARG A 402 -33.73 -2.87 -3.11
CA ARG A 402 -34.90 -3.74 -3.08
C ARG A 402 -34.81 -4.78 -1.96
N ARG A 403 -33.65 -5.43 -1.78
CA ARG A 403 -33.43 -6.43 -0.72
C ARG A 403 -33.43 -5.80 0.66
N LEU A 404 -32.78 -4.65 0.85
CA LEU A 404 -32.82 -3.90 2.10
C LEU A 404 -34.25 -3.55 2.50
N ASN A 405 -35.01 -3.01 1.56
CA ASN A 405 -36.42 -2.68 1.76
C ASN A 405 -37.22 -3.91 2.26
N PHE A 406 -37.02 -5.04 1.59
CA PHE A 406 -37.73 -6.29 1.93
C PHE A 406 -37.35 -6.80 3.34
N VAL A 407 -36.05 -6.84 3.71
CA VAL A 407 -35.64 -7.37 5.03
C VAL A 407 -36.03 -6.45 6.19
N PHE A 408 -36.02 -5.12 5.97
CA PHE A 408 -36.52 -4.18 6.99
C PHE A 408 -38.03 -4.29 7.18
N MET A 409 -38.82 -4.44 6.10
CA MET A 409 -40.26 -4.70 6.19
C MET A 409 -40.57 -6.01 6.93
N LEU A 410 -39.80 -7.07 6.68
CA LEU A 410 -39.98 -8.34 7.37
C LEU A 410 -39.49 -8.31 8.82
N GLY A 411 -38.65 -7.36 9.21
CA GLY A 411 -37.98 -7.31 10.50
C GLY A 411 -37.08 -8.52 10.77
N ARG A 412 -36.49 -9.11 9.70
CA ARG A 412 -35.62 -10.29 9.79
C ARG A 412 -34.48 -10.16 8.80
N MET A 413 -33.30 -10.70 9.17
CA MET A 413 -32.10 -10.73 8.32
C MET A 413 -31.67 -9.35 7.80
N PHE A 414 -32.07 -8.28 8.47
CA PHE A 414 -31.65 -6.93 8.15
C PHE A 414 -30.19 -6.70 8.58
N PRO A 415 -29.49 -5.72 8.00
CA PRO A 415 -28.13 -5.38 8.43
C PRO A 415 -28.11 -4.90 9.87
N VAL A 416 -27.22 -5.47 10.70
CA VAL A 416 -27.04 -5.01 12.09
C VAL A 416 -26.30 -3.68 12.10
N GLY A 417 -26.86 -2.70 12.81
CA GLY A 417 -26.30 -1.34 12.91
C GLY A 417 -25.15 -1.22 13.93
N THR A 418 -24.90 -2.28 14.71
CA THR A 418 -23.79 -2.34 15.67
C THR A 418 -22.46 -2.74 15.03
N ASP A 419 -22.48 -3.28 13.81
CA ASP A 419 -21.34 -3.81 13.07
C ASP A 419 -20.55 -4.90 13.82
N SER A 420 -21.21 -5.57 14.76
CA SER A 420 -20.70 -6.72 15.49
C SER A 420 -21.13 -8.02 14.81
N PHE A 421 -20.15 -8.91 14.52
CA PHE A 421 -20.47 -10.23 13.98
C PHE A 421 -21.22 -11.10 14.99
N ASP A 422 -20.92 -10.97 16.28
CA ASP A 422 -21.61 -11.69 17.35
C ASP A 422 -23.08 -11.25 17.43
N ASP A 423 -23.38 -9.95 17.27
CA ASP A 423 -24.75 -9.44 17.21
C ASP A 423 -25.48 -9.93 15.98
N LEU A 424 -24.78 -10.11 14.86
CA LEU A 424 -25.38 -10.69 13.65
C LEU A 424 -25.78 -12.14 13.88
N VAL A 425 -24.92 -12.92 14.51
CA VAL A 425 -25.20 -14.34 14.87
C VAL A 425 -26.35 -14.41 15.87
N GLU A 426 -26.33 -13.57 16.92
CA GLU A 426 -27.40 -13.51 17.92
C GLU A 426 -28.75 -13.15 17.28
N LEU A 427 -28.75 -12.17 16.34
CA LEU A 427 -29.96 -11.80 15.60
C LEU A 427 -30.55 -12.98 14.81
N ASP A 428 -29.70 -13.78 14.17
CA ASP A 428 -30.13 -14.90 13.33
C ASP A 428 -30.64 -16.09 14.15
N VAL A 429 -30.06 -16.33 15.32
CA VAL A 429 -30.34 -17.52 16.15
C VAL A 429 -31.44 -17.27 17.19
N HIS A 430 -31.37 -16.15 17.92
CA HIS A 430 -32.22 -15.89 19.09
C HIS A 430 -33.02 -14.59 19.01
N GLY A 431 -32.83 -13.75 18.03
CA GLY A 431 -33.29 -12.37 17.90
C GLY A 431 -34.64 -12.04 18.55
N THR A 432 -34.62 -11.59 19.82
CA THR A 432 -35.79 -11.08 20.51
C THR A 432 -36.24 -9.75 19.90
N ASP A 433 -37.48 -9.35 20.12
CA ASP A 433 -37.98 -8.07 19.57
C ASP A 433 -37.26 -6.87 20.16
N GLU A 434 -36.81 -6.94 21.42
CA GLU A 434 -35.97 -5.92 22.05
C GLU A 434 -34.61 -5.83 21.34
N PHE A 435 -33.94 -6.97 21.13
CA PHE A 435 -32.65 -7.03 20.46
C PHE A 435 -32.74 -6.55 19.00
N LYS A 436 -33.80 -6.94 18.27
CA LYS A 436 -34.09 -6.41 16.92
C LYS A 436 -34.26 -4.91 16.93
N GLY A 437 -34.99 -4.36 17.90
CA GLY A 437 -35.19 -2.92 18.06
C GLY A 437 -33.86 -2.16 18.29
N LEU A 438 -32.92 -2.77 19.05
CA LEU A 438 -31.61 -2.20 19.30
C LEU A 438 -30.73 -2.20 18.05
N THR A 439 -30.62 -3.36 17.38
CA THR A 439 -29.69 -3.60 16.27
C THR A 439 -30.11 -2.97 14.94
N ARG A 440 -31.40 -2.62 14.78
CA ARG A 440 -31.96 -1.95 13.58
C ARG A 440 -32.27 -0.47 13.76
N ARG A 441 -31.91 0.11 14.90
CA ARG A 441 -32.33 1.47 15.25
C ARG A 441 -31.90 2.53 14.25
N TYR A 442 -30.75 2.36 13.65
CA TYR A 442 -30.17 3.28 12.68
C TYR A 442 -29.53 2.53 11.53
N SER A 443 -29.49 3.14 10.32
CA SER A 443 -28.82 2.56 9.16
C SER A 443 -28.20 3.63 8.27
N TRP A 444 -26.91 3.50 8.00
CA TRP A 444 -26.19 4.25 6.96
C TRP A 444 -26.56 3.73 5.56
N LEU A 445 -26.84 2.43 5.44
CA LEU A 445 -27.22 1.81 4.17
C LEU A 445 -28.46 2.43 3.58
N LEU A 446 -29.50 2.73 4.37
CA LEU A 446 -30.75 3.31 3.88
C LEU A 446 -30.50 4.67 3.21
N ALA A 447 -29.83 5.60 3.90
CA ALA A 447 -29.53 6.93 3.37
C ALA A 447 -28.60 6.87 2.15
N THR A 448 -27.55 6.07 2.24
CA THR A 448 -26.54 5.97 1.19
C THR A 448 -27.07 5.28 -0.06
N MET A 449 -27.78 4.15 0.07
CA MET A 449 -28.37 3.46 -1.07
C MET A 449 -29.49 4.27 -1.72
N GLY A 450 -30.29 4.98 -0.92
CA GLY A 450 -31.26 5.93 -1.44
C GLY A 450 -30.61 7.02 -2.29
N SER A 451 -29.51 7.60 -1.78
CA SER A 451 -28.73 8.61 -2.50
C SER A 451 -28.13 8.06 -3.80
N TRP A 452 -27.55 6.86 -3.77
CA TRP A 452 -27.02 6.20 -4.97
C TRP A 452 -28.10 5.91 -6.01
N CYS A 453 -29.28 5.39 -5.60
CA CYS A 453 -30.38 5.15 -6.51
C CYS A 453 -30.86 6.45 -7.19
N ALA A 454 -31.01 7.53 -6.43
CA ALA A 454 -31.40 8.83 -6.98
C ALA A 454 -30.35 9.36 -7.96
N THR A 455 -29.06 9.30 -7.60
CA THR A 455 -27.95 9.77 -8.46
C THR A 455 -27.84 8.95 -9.75
N LEU A 456 -28.01 7.62 -9.67
CA LEU A 456 -27.90 6.73 -10.83
C LEU A 456 -29.18 6.65 -11.67
N GLY A 457 -30.23 7.44 -11.35
CA GLY A 457 -31.49 7.46 -12.09
C GLY A 457 -32.32 6.18 -11.90
N GLN A 458 -32.22 5.54 -10.73
CA GLN A 458 -33.06 4.40 -10.31
C GLN A 458 -34.26 4.89 -9.49
N ASP A 459 -35.03 5.79 -10.08
CA ASP A 459 -36.08 6.55 -9.38
C ASP A 459 -37.14 5.64 -8.73
N SER A 460 -37.59 4.61 -9.43
CA SER A 460 -38.59 3.67 -8.87
C SER A 460 -38.04 2.88 -7.67
N ALA A 461 -36.75 2.50 -7.68
CA ALA A 461 -36.14 1.80 -6.55
C ALA A 461 -36.02 2.72 -5.32
N TYR A 462 -35.68 3.98 -5.54
CA TYR A 462 -35.62 4.97 -4.50
C TYR A 462 -37.02 5.28 -3.91
N GLU A 463 -38.01 5.56 -4.76
CA GLU A 463 -39.35 5.93 -4.34
C GLU A 463 -40.04 4.81 -3.54
N ASN A 464 -39.85 3.56 -3.95
CA ASN A 464 -40.27 2.40 -3.17
C ASN A 464 -39.60 2.32 -1.80
N LEU A 465 -38.28 2.65 -1.73
CA LEU A 465 -37.55 2.68 -0.45
C LEU A 465 -38.12 3.77 0.46
N ALA A 466 -38.31 4.99 -0.05
CA ALA A 466 -38.83 6.12 0.71
C ALA A 466 -40.25 5.88 1.21
N GLU A 467 -41.13 5.34 0.36
CA GLU A 467 -42.50 4.99 0.71
C GLU A 467 -42.55 3.92 1.82
N ASN A 468 -41.83 2.83 1.66
CA ASN A 468 -41.84 1.75 2.65
C ASN A 468 -41.13 2.16 3.95
N HIS A 469 -40.06 2.96 3.89
CA HIS A 469 -39.44 3.52 5.08
C HIS A 469 -40.44 4.34 5.89
N ALA A 470 -41.22 5.22 5.22
CA ALA A 470 -42.18 6.06 5.89
C ALA A 470 -43.37 5.27 6.48
N ASN A 471 -43.84 4.18 5.83
CA ASN A 471 -45.08 3.50 6.15
C ASN A 471 -44.89 2.15 6.88
N ALA A 472 -43.83 1.41 6.59
CA ALA A 472 -43.68 0.04 7.08
C ALA A 472 -42.59 -0.12 8.18
N TYR A 473 -41.55 0.71 8.17
CA TYR A 473 -40.47 0.67 9.20
C TYR A 473 -39.95 2.08 9.55
N PRO A 474 -40.86 3.00 9.97
CA PRO A 474 -40.47 4.38 10.33
C PRO A 474 -39.61 4.46 11.61
N ASP A 475 -39.51 3.38 12.35
CA ASP A 475 -38.70 3.23 13.55
C ASP A 475 -37.19 3.07 13.23
N VAL A 476 -36.81 2.79 11.99
CA VAL A 476 -35.41 2.70 11.55
C VAL A 476 -34.93 4.08 11.13
N GLY A 477 -34.03 4.69 11.91
CA GLY A 477 -33.44 5.99 11.58
C GLY A 477 -32.46 5.88 10.40
N SER A 478 -32.78 6.57 9.29
CA SER A 478 -31.78 6.74 8.23
C SER A 478 -30.68 7.71 8.67
N GLN A 479 -29.43 7.40 8.37
CA GLN A 479 -28.27 8.21 8.78
C GLN A 479 -27.32 8.43 7.61
N LEU A 480 -26.69 9.61 7.57
CA LEU A 480 -25.57 9.89 6.68
C LEU A 480 -24.42 10.46 7.50
N TRP A 481 -23.24 9.85 7.35
CA TRP A 481 -22.04 10.28 8.05
C TRP A 481 -21.31 11.38 7.25
N HIS A 482 -20.81 12.39 7.97
CA HIS A 482 -20.03 13.49 7.42
C HIS A 482 -18.74 13.68 8.23
N PRO A 483 -17.59 13.85 7.58
CA PRO A 483 -16.35 14.21 8.29
C PRO A 483 -16.45 15.64 8.84
N THR A 484 -15.72 15.93 9.91
CA THR A 484 -15.48 17.31 10.40
C THR A 484 -14.35 17.97 9.64
N ALA A 485 -14.13 19.28 9.82
CA ALA A 485 -13.12 20.03 9.05
C ALA A 485 -11.68 19.57 9.31
N ASP A 486 -11.42 18.97 10.47
CA ASP A 486 -10.11 18.44 10.89
C ASP A 486 -9.89 16.96 10.53
N TRP A 487 -10.81 16.36 9.77
CA TRP A 487 -10.73 14.95 9.37
C TRP A 487 -9.38 14.52 8.73
N PRO A 488 -8.66 15.35 7.96
CA PRO A 488 -7.38 14.92 7.38
C PRO A 488 -6.33 14.56 8.43
N SER A 489 -6.47 15.06 9.66
CA SER A 489 -5.52 14.81 10.75
C SER A 489 -5.54 13.38 11.30
N THR A 490 -6.58 12.60 11.00
CA THR A 490 -6.73 11.21 11.46
C THR A 490 -7.02 10.22 10.34
N TRP A 491 -7.46 10.70 9.18
CA TRP A 491 -8.01 9.89 8.09
C TRP A 491 -7.14 8.71 7.65
N TYR A 492 -5.83 8.93 7.56
CA TYR A 492 -4.90 7.91 7.08
C TYR A 492 -4.22 7.13 8.21
N PHE A 493 -4.69 7.32 9.46
CA PHE A 493 -4.10 6.68 10.62
C PHE A 493 -5.06 5.79 11.38
N GLU A 494 -6.27 6.24 11.61
CA GLU A 494 -7.31 5.52 12.35
C GLU A 494 -8.71 5.81 11.79
N ALA A 495 -9.74 5.16 12.35
CA ALA A 495 -11.12 5.37 11.95
C ALA A 495 -11.57 6.80 12.32
N ALA A 496 -11.66 7.69 11.33
CA ALA A 496 -12.09 9.08 11.48
C ALA A 496 -13.51 9.20 12.08
N GLN A 497 -14.36 8.18 11.93
CA GLN A 497 -15.69 8.12 12.53
C GLN A 497 -15.69 8.25 14.07
N HIS A 498 -14.59 7.93 14.73
CA HIS A 498 -14.50 7.99 16.19
C HIS A 498 -14.10 9.37 16.72
N GLY A 499 -13.52 10.22 15.89
CA GLY A 499 -13.03 11.53 16.35
C GLY A 499 -13.28 12.70 15.41
N SER A 500 -13.41 12.45 14.11
CA SER A 500 -13.45 13.51 13.09
C SER A 500 -14.70 13.45 12.21
N GLY A 501 -15.82 12.98 12.75
CA GLY A 501 -17.07 12.87 12.01
C GLY A 501 -18.30 13.10 12.86
N SER A 502 -19.41 13.38 12.19
CA SER A 502 -20.74 13.50 12.76
C SER A 502 -21.77 12.82 11.88
N THR A 503 -22.86 12.35 12.48
CA THR A 503 -23.94 11.69 11.76
C THR A 503 -25.14 12.61 11.69
N GLU A 504 -25.63 12.89 10.47
CA GLU A 504 -26.94 13.49 10.26
C GLU A 504 -28.01 12.41 10.48
N ALA A 505 -28.80 12.56 11.52
CA ALA A 505 -29.85 11.62 11.89
C ALA A 505 -31.09 12.33 12.46
N PRO A 506 -32.29 12.04 11.98
CA PRO A 506 -32.55 11.23 10.79
C PRO A 506 -32.17 11.97 9.50
N TYR A 507 -31.56 11.27 8.55
CA TYR A 507 -31.35 11.80 7.21
C TYR A 507 -32.66 11.74 6.44
N PRO A 508 -33.19 12.86 5.94
CA PRO A 508 -34.48 12.86 5.28
C PRO A 508 -34.47 12.09 3.96
N LEU A 509 -35.46 11.21 3.77
CA LEU A 509 -35.72 10.53 2.50
C LEU A 509 -37.01 11.11 1.91
N PRO A 510 -36.93 12.17 1.07
CA PRO A 510 -38.10 12.77 0.45
C PRO A 510 -38.80 11.77 -0.47
N ALA A 511 -40.12 11.97 -0.69
CA ALA A 511 -40.98 11.01 -1.41
C ALA A 511 -40.55 10.80 -2.88
N SER A 512 -39.87 11.74 -3.52
CA SER A 512 -39.39 11.60 -4.91
C SER A 512 -37.88 11.64 -5.04
N ALA A 513 -37.37 10.88 -5.99
CA ALA A 513 -35.96 10.87 -6.33
C ALA A 513 -35.44 12.25 -6.76
N GLN A 514 -36.30 13.03 -7.47
CA GLN A 514 -35.92 14.39 -7.87
C GLN A 514 -35.71 15.31 -6.67
N ALA A 515 -36.59 15.25 -5.66
CA ALA A 515 -36.43 16.04 -4.44
C ALA A 515 -35.15 15.70 -3.68
N LEU A 516 -34.72 14.42 -3.70
CA LEU A 516 -33.43 14.02 -3.13
C LEU A 516 -32.26 14.55 -3.96
N ARG A 517 -32.31 14.48 -5.30
CA ARG A 517 -31.29 15.09 -6.17
C ARG A 517 -31.13 16.58 -5.94
N ASP A 518 -32.26 17.31 -5.80
CA ASP A 518 -32.24 18.76 -5.53
C ASP A 518 -31.58 19.06 -4.17
N ARG A 519 -31.86 18.24 -3.15
CA ARG A 519 -31.19 18.32 -1.84
C ARG A 519 -29.69 18.07 -1.93
N ILE A 520 -29.28 17.04 -2.65
CA ILE A 520 -27.87 16.72 -2.89
C ILE A 520 -27.16 17.88 -3.61
N ALA A 521 -27.79 18.44 -4.66
CA ALA A 521 -27.26 19.58 -5.39
C ALA A 521 -27.11 20.82 -4.49
N GLN A 522 -28.10 21.09 -3.64
CA GLN A 522 -28.04 22.17 -2.66
C GLN A 522 -26.93 21.97 -1.64
N PHE A 523 -26.76 20.74 -1.11
CA PHE A 523 -25.67 20.40 -0.19
C PHE A 523 -24.30 20.65 -0.81
N ASN A 524 -24.11 20.22 -2.07
CA ASN A 524 -22.87 20.43 -2.80
C ASN A 524 -22.61 21.93 -3.09
N ALA A 525 -23.65 22.72 -3.35
CA ALA A 525 -23.52 24.15 -3.60
C ALA A 525 -23.20 24.97 -2.35
N THR A 526 -23.68 24.53 -1.18
CA THR A 526 -23.45 25.24 0.10
C THR A 526 -22.08 25.03 0.72
N GLY A 527 -21.30 24.12 0.19
CA GLY A 527 -19.86 24.03 0.38
C GLY A 527 -19.32 23.74 1.77
N ARG A 528 -20.11 23.19 2.68
CA ARG A 528 -19.64 23.01 4.06
C ARG A 528 -18.50 22.00 4.26
N LEU A 529 -18.32 21.03 3.35
CA LEU A 529 -17.27 20.00 3.44
C LEU A 529 -16.91 19.51 2.04
N ARG A 530 -16.24 20.36 1.26
CA ARG A 530 -15.79 19.98 -0.07
C ARG A 530 -14.59 19.08 0.02
N TRP A 531 -14.69 17.90 -0.57
CA TRP A 531 -13.57 16.99 -0.65
C TRP A 531 -12.38 17.60 -1.38
N GLU A 532 -12.63 18.33 -2.48
CA GLU A 532 -11.62 19.02 -3.28
C GLU A 532 -10.84 20.11 -2.52
N GLU A 533 -11.40 20.66 -1.45
CA GLU A 533 -10.76 21.71 -0.66
C GLU A 533 -10.00 21.15 0.54
N ASN A 534 -10.33 19.94 0.98
CA ASN A 534 -9.86 19.39 2.25
C ASN A 534 -9.00 18.13 2.10
N SER A 535 -9.04 17.41 0.96
CA SER A 535 -8.27 16.19 0.80
C SER A 535 -6.81 16.44 0.39
N PRO A 536 -5.84 16.13 1.26
CA PRO A 536 -4.43 16.20 0.88
C PRO A 536 -4.06 15.23 -0.23
N ALA A 537 -4.74 14.08 -0.31
CA ALA A 537 -4.52 13.07 -1.35
C ALA A 537 -5.05 13.53 -2.71
N LEU A 538 -6.25 14.13 -2.74
CA LEU A 538 -6.81 14.67 -3.98
C LEU A 538 -5.97 15.83 -4.52
N ALA A 539 -5.46 16.71 -3.65
CA ALA A 539 -4.64 17.85 -4.03
C ALA A 539 -3.39 17.46 -4.84
N ILE A 540 -2.82 16.27 -4.58
CA ILE A 540 -1.65 15.75 -5.29
C ILE A 540 -1.99 14.66 -6.31
N GLY A 541 -3.28 14.48 -6.63
CA GLY A 541 -3.74 13.48 -7.60
C GLY A 541 -3.73 12.03 -7.09
N MET A 542 -3.52 11.79 -5.79
CA MET A 542 -3.51 10.46 -5.16
C MET A 542 -4.84 10.14 -4.44
N TRP A 543 -5.96 10.61 -4.98
CA TRP A 543 -7.29 10.52 -4.38
C TRP A 543 -7.75 9.10 -3.96
N PRO A 544 -7.33 7.97 -4.57
CA PRO A 544 -7.74 6.66 -4.08
C PRO A 544 -7.22 6.32 -2.68
N LEU A 545 -6.21 7.05 -2.16
CA LEU A 545 -5.79 6.90 -0.76
C LEU A 545 -6.94 7.15 0.22
N ASP A 546 -7.83 8.10 -0.10
CA ASP A 546 -8.99 8.40 0.73
C ASP A 546 -9.94 7.20 0.82
N PHE A 547 -10.17 6.52 -0.31
CA PHE A 547 -11.02 5.34 -0.37
C PHE A 547 -10.38 4.10 0.26
N ILE A 548 -9.07 3.92 0.07
CA ILE A 548 -8.30 2.87 0.75
C ILE A 548 -8.39 3.07 2.26
N ALA A 549 -8.25 4.30 2.76
CA ALA A 549 -8.36 4.63 4.18
C ALA A 549 -9.75 4.31 4.72
N CYS A 550 -10.83 4.68 3.99
CA CYS A 550 -12.20 4.31 4.36
C CYS A 550 -12.34 2.80 4.58
N ARG A 551 -11.87 1.98 3.64
CA ARG A 551 -11.96 0.53 3.75
C ARG A 551 -11.06 -0.01 4.87
N HIS A 552 -9.80 0.42 4.92
CA HIS A 552 -8.81 -0.08 5.86
C HIS A 552 -9.19 0.18 7.32
N PHE A 553 -9.69 1.38 7.60
CA PHE A 553 -10.09 1.83 8.94
C PHE A 553 -11.59 1.70 9.20
N ARG A 554 -12.35 1.14 8.25
CA ARG A 554 -13.81 0.98 8.35
C ARG A 554 -14.54 2.30 8.61
N THR A 555 -14.10 3.38 7.96
CA THR A 555 -14.73 4.70 8.01
C THR A 555 -15.73 4.84 6.86
N PRO A 556 -16.96 5.33 7.10
CA PRO A 556 -17.93 5.54 6.01
C PRO A 556 -17.38 6.45 4.92
N VAL A 557 -17.68 6.13 3.66
CA VAL A 557 -17.26 6.95 2.52
C VAL A 557 -18.14 8.22 2.49
N PRO A 558 -17.56 9.43 2.65
CA PRO A 558 -18.33 10.66 2.62
C PRO A 558 -19.05 10.87 1.29
N ALA A 559 -20.30 11.31 1.35
CA ALA A 559 -21.08 11.55 0.16
C ALA A 559 -20.43 12.58 -0.79
N SER A 560 -19.72 13.57 -0.26
CA SER A 560 -18.98 14.57 -1.04
C SER A 560 -17.92 13.95 -1.96
N MET A 561 -17.31 12.80 -1.58
CA MET A 561 -16.29 12.14 -2.40
C MET A 561 -16.88 11.54 -3.68
N TRP A 562 -17.96 10.78 -3.56
CA TRP A 562 -18.54 10.12 -4.74
C TRP A 562 -19.41 11.04 -5.58
N TYR A 563 -20.05 12.06 -5.00
CA TYR A 563 -20.72 13.13 -5.76
C TYR A 563 -19.72 13.92 -6.61
N TYR A 564 -18.56 14.25 -6.07
CA TYR A 564 -17.52 14.92 -6.82
C TYR A 564 -17.06 14.10 -8.03
N LEU A 565 -16.84 12.81 -7.86
CA LEU A 565 -16.39 11.92 -8.94
C LEU A 565 -17.46 11.70 -10.01
N ASP A 566 -18.76 11.66 -9.62
CA ASP A 566 -19.86 11.54 -10.57
C ASP A 566 -20.06 12.82 -11.39
N SER A 567 -19.79 14.00 -10.81
CA SER A 567 -19.94 15.29 -11.47
C SER A 567 -18.83 15.63 -12.48
N LYS A 568 -17.69 14.91 -12.44
CA LYS A 568 -16.58 15.12 -13.39
C LYS A 568 -16.58 14.01 -14.42
N PRO A 569 -16.66 14.34 -15.74
CA PRO A 569 -16.48 13.35 -16.78
C PRO A 569 -15.10 12.73 -16.61
N SER A 570 -15.03 11.38 -16.67
CA SER A 570 -13.82 10.60 -16.64
C SER A 570 -12.78 11.25 -17.56
N HIS A 571 -11.68 11.76 -17.02
CA HIS A 571 -10.62 12.32 -17.83
C HIS A 571 -10.09 11.22 -18.76
N GLY A 572 -10.44 11.27 -20.04
CA GLY A 572 -9.74 10.57 -21.12
C GLY A 572 -10.39 9.31 -21.72
N ILE A 573 -11.72 9.23 -21.81
CA ILE A 573 -12.35 8.43 -22.87
C ILE A 573 -13.01 9.42 -23.82
N GLU A 574 -12.25 10.01 -24.74
CA GLU A 574 -12.84 10.46 -26.00
C GLU A 574 -13.50 9.25 -26.62
N GLN A 575 -14.83 9.26 -26.64
CA GLN A 575 -15.59 8.38 -27.50
C GLN A 575 -15.11 8.67 -28.91
N ASN A 576 -14.33 7.76 -29.48
CA ASN A 576 -14.20 7.62 -30.91
C ASN A 576 -15.62 7.29 -31.41
N SER A 577 -16.42 8.32 -31.58
CA SER A 577 -17.65 8.29 -32.35
C SER A 577 -17.20 7.93 -33.76
N GLY A 578 -17.29 6.63 -34.06
CA GLY A 578 -17.09 6.11 -35.39
C GLY A 578 -17.82 7.00 -36.38
N THR A 579 -17.05 7.58 -37.28
CA THR A 579 -17.50 8.15 -38.53
C THR A 579 -18.52 7.20 -39.14
N ALA A 580 -19.79 7.63 -39.12
CA ALA A 580 -20.84 6.99 -39.88
C ALA A 580 -20.38 7.02 -41.33
N VAL A 581 -20.10 5.85 -41.89
CA VAL A 581 -19.95 5.64 -43.32
C VAL A 581 -21.30 6.02 -43.95
N PRO A 582 -21.36 7.01 -44.86
CA PRO A 582 -22.60 7.28 -45.59
C PRO A 582 -22.98 6.06 -46.42
N PRO A 583 -24.27 5.77 -46.57
CA PRO A 583 -24.71 4.65 -47.41
C PRO A 583 -24.29 4.90 -48.85
N SER A 584 -23.62 3.94 -49.44
CA SER A 584 -23.33 3.86 -50.88
C SER A 584 -24.64 3.93 -51.65
N GLN A 585 -24.81 4.98 -52.44
CA GLN A 585 -25.78 4.98 -53.54
C GLN A 585 -25.24 4.05 -54.60
N ASP A 586 -25.84 2.87 -54.74
CA ASP A 586 -25.74 2.10 -55.94
C ASP A 586 -26.67 2.72 -57.00
N PRO A 587 -26.20 2.98 -58.21
CA PRO A 587 -27.06 3.28 -59.34
C PRO A 587 -27.33 1.96 -60.06
N ASP A 588 -28.62 1.70 -60.33
CA ASP A 588 -29.21 0.66 -61.19
C ASP A 588 -29.97 -0.47 -60.42
N ASP A 589 -31.24 -0.25 -60.24
CA ASP A 589 -32.47 -0.86 -60.83
C ASP A 589 -33.73 -0.48 -60.04
#